data_3ef2a631117f982de0f13d8cda41418f
#
_entry.id   3ef2a631117f982de0f13d8cda41418f
#
_cell.length_a   1.000
_cell.length_b   1.000
_cell.length_c   1.000
_cell.angle_alpha   90.00
_cell.angle_beta   90.00
_cell.angle_gamma   90.00
#
_symmetry.space_group_name_H-M   'P 1'
#
loop_
_entity.id
_entity.type
_entity.pdbx_description
1 polymer ?
#
loop_
_entity_poly.entity_id
_entity_poly.type
_entity_poly.pdbx_seq_one_letter_code
_entity_poly.pdbx_strand_id
1 'polypeptide(L)'
;GEGVDSNRVGERILVRSMQNSSASKNSWAMQTIGSEFDGGFAQFCVAKSNESFPVNCDWSDIELASIPISYSTAEGMLCRADIQKEKILITGASGGVGSAAIQLAKLRGATIIAQCSPDKASALKELGAEHTVNRHDDLIQVLGMNSVDAVVDLVGGKSWPHLLEILKPGGRYVVSGAIAGPIVDLDLRNLYLKDLTLYGSTVNDPYVFENVIRYIEEGQIKPLVSQSFPLQDIKKAQNVFMEKKFI
;
A
#
# COMPACT_ATOMS: atom_id res chain seq x y z
N GLY A 1 24.58 2.94 17.25
CA GLY A 1 25.79 2.51 16.50
C GLY A 1 26.78 3.63 16.37
N GLU A 2 27.97 3.35 15.87
CA GLU A 2 29.01 4.35 15.64
C GLU A 2 28.51 5.45 14.70
N GLY A 3 28.77 6.73 15.04
CA GLY A 3 28.33 7.88 14.25
C GLY A 3 26.85 8.28 14.40
N VAL A 4 26.09 7.59 15.25
CA VAL A 4 24.69 7.93 15.55
C VAL A 4 24.64 8.78 16.81
N ASP A 5 23.82 9.83 16.83
CA ASP A 5 23.60 10.68 17.99
C ASP A 5 23.13 9.82 19.18
N SER A 6 23.85 9.90 20.29
CA SER A 6 23.54 9.17 21.52
C SER A 6 22.20 9.54 22.14
N ASN A 7 21.66 10.73 21.86
CA ASN A 7 20.35 11.16 22.32
C ASN A 7 19.20 10.33 21.72
N ARG A 8 19.45 9.60 20.64
CA ARG A 8 18.48 8.69 20.04
C ARG A 8 18.31 7.36 20.77
N VAL A 9 19.14 7.08 21.78
CA VAL A 9 19.01 5.85 22.56
C VAL A 9 17.71 5.90 23.38
N GLY A 10 16.88 4.88 23.17
CA GLY A 10 15.55 4.80 23.80
C GLY A 10 14.43 5.45 22.99
N GLU A 11 14.72 6.07 21.83
CA GLU A 11 13.67 6.52 20.92
C GLU A 11 12.82 5.35 20.44
N ARG A 12 11.52 5.55 20.39
CA ARG A 12 10.59 4.67 19.69
C ARG A 12 10.57 5.05 18.22
N ILE A 13 10.91 4.11 17.36
CA ILE A 13 11.09 4.38 15.92
C ILE A 13 10.29 3.42 15.05
N LEU A 14 9.94 3.89 13.85
CA LEU A 14 9.55 3.07 12.72
C LEU A 14 10.69 3.07 11.68
N VAL A 15 10.99 1.91 11.13
CA VAL A 15 12.05 1.76 10.14
C VAL A 15 11.44 1.64 8.74
N ARG A 16 11.90 2.46 7.81
CA ARG A 16 11.53 2.34 6.40
C ARG A 16 12.19 1.08 5.83
N SER A 17 11.38 0.14 5.40
CA SER A 17 11.85 -1.18 4.95
C SER A 17 12.59 -1.15 3.62
N MET A 18 12.18 -0.28 2.69
CA MET A 18 12.81 -0.10 1.38
C MET A 18 13.70 1.14 1.44
N GLN A 19 15.01 0.93 1.48
CA GLN A 19 16.02 1.96 1.74
C GLN A 19 16.84 2.25 0.49
N ASN A 20 17.21 3.50 0.28
CA ASN A 20 18.11 3.84 -0.81
C ASN A 20 19.51 3.31 -0.54
N SER A 21 20.13 2.72 -1.57
CA SER A 21 21.55 2.35 -1.48
C SER A 21 22.40 3.61 -1.40
N SER A 22 23.22 3.73 -0.35
CA SER A 22 24.16 4.84 -0.19
C SER A 22 25.24 4.90 -1.28
N ALA A 23 25.39 3.83 -2.06
CA ALA A 23 26.39 3.71 -3.12
C ALA A 23 25.92 4.27 -4.48
N SER A 24 24.66 4.63 -4.63
CA SER A 24 24.11 5.06 -5.91
C SER A 24 23.36 6.40 -5.78
N LYS A 25 23.71 7.33 -6.68
CA LYS A 25 22.89 8.52 -6.92
C LYS A 25 21.57 8.22 -7.67
N ASN A 26 21.41 6.96 -8.13
CA ASN A 26 20.19 6.48 -8.75
C ASN A 26 19.20 6.06 -7.67
N SER A 27 18.05 6.70 -7.65
CA SER A 27 16.90 6.35 -6.79
C SER A 27 16.41 4.90 -6.96
N TRP A 28 16.85 4.21 -8.01
CA TRP A 28 16.51 2.82 -8.33
C TRP A 28 17.37 1.77 -7.63
N ALA A 29 18.50 2.15 -7.03
CA ALA A 29 19.33 1.21 -6.27
C ALA A 29 18.80 1.11 -4.85
N MET A 30 17.86 0.20 -4.66
CA MET A 30 17.26 -0.08 -3.36
C MET A 30 17.87 -1.29 -2.67
N GLN A 31 17.77 -1.24 -1.36
CA GLN A 31 18.02 -2.36 -0.46
C GLN A 31 16.82 -2.50 0.46
N THR A 32 16.30 -3.71 0.60
CA THR A 32 15.13 -4.00 1.41
C THR A 32 15.54 -4.81 2.64
N ILE A 33 15.11 -4.37 3.82
CA ILE A 33 15.29 -5.13 5.06
C ILE A 33 14.60 -6.48 4.92
N GLY A 34 15.36 -7.56 5.15
CA GLY A 34 14.89 -8.93 5.00
C GLY A 34 15.04 -9.51 3.60
N SER A 35 15.69 -8.78 2.67
CA SER A 35 16.04 -9.25 1.33
C SER A 35 17.55 -9.12 1.09
N GLU A 36 18.06 -7.91 0.86
CA GLU A 36 19.47 -7.65 0.60
C GLU A 36 20.32 -7.66 1.88
N PHE A 37 19.70 -7.51 3.04
CA PHE A 37 20.33 -7.61 4.37
C PHE A 37 19.35 -8.12 5.41
N ASP A 38 19.83 -8.45 6.61
CA ASP A 38 19.05 -9.09 7.68
C ASP A 38 17.77 -8.32 8.01
N GLY A 39 16.69 -9.08 8.26
CA GLY A 39 15.35 -8.56 8.47
C GLY A 39 14.96 -8.35 9.93
N GLY A 40 13.69 -7.97 10.13
CA GLY A 40 13.10 -7.69 11.44
C GLY A 40 12.48 -8.90 12.15
N PHE A 41 12.56 -10.13 11.60
CA PHE A 41 12.13 -11.34 12.31
C PHE A 41 13.20 -11.79 13.31
N ALA A 42 13.56 -10.91 14.23
CA ALA A 42 14.63 -11.07 15.20
C ALA A 42 14.36 -10.22 16.45
N GLN A 43 15.04 -10.53 17.56
CA GLN A 43 15.02 -9.69 18.76
C GLN A 43 15.71 -8.34 18.56
N PHE A 44 16.69 -8.29 17.65
CA PHE A 44 17.45 -7.10 17.28
C PHE A 44 17.58 -7.03 15.76
N CYS A 45 17.53 -5.82 15.23
CA CYS A 45 17.70 -5.55 13.82
C CYS A 45 18.64 -4.35 13.64
N VAL A 46 19.50 -4.41 12.64
CA VAL A 46 20.34 -3.27 12.27
C VAL A 46 19.62 -2.45 11.21
N ALA A 47 19.42 -1.17 11.47
CA ALA A 47 18.81 -0.23 10.53
C ALA A 47 19.68 1.02 10.38
N LYS A 48 19.64 1.64 9.20
CA LYS A 48 20.30 2.93 8.98
C LYS A 48 19.62 4.02 9.80
N SER A 49 20.39 4.88 10.45
CA SER A 49 19.86 5.95 11.29
C SER A 49 18.94 6.92 10.51
N ASN A 50 19.29 7.25 9.27
CA ASN A 50 18.49 8.10 8.39
C ASN A 50 17.25 7.41 7.79
N GLU A 51 17.08 6.11 7.99
CA GLU A 51 15.91 5.33 7.60
C GLU A 51 15.07 4.90 8.82
N SER A 52 15.40 5.45 9.99
CA SER A 52 14.77 5.18 11.28
C SER A 52 14.10 6.46 11.77
N PHE A 53 12.78 6.49 11.72
CA PHE A 53 11.95 7.66 11.96
C PHE A 53 11.35 7.60 13.38
N PRO A 54 11.60 8.58 14.24
CA PRO A 54 10.93 8.68 15.53
C PRO A 54 9.42 8.75 15.33
N VAL A 55 8.66 8.14 16.23
CA VAL A 55 7.19 8.19 16.24
C VAL A 55 6.69 8.39 17.66
N ASN A 56 5.83 9.40 17.84
CA ASN A 56 5.24 9.75 19.11
C ASN A 56 3.71 9.54 19.06
N CYS A 57 3.24 8.43 19.58
CA CYS A 57 1.82 8.11 19.63
C CYS A 57 1.54 7.07 20.73
N ASP A 58 0.26 6.89 21.06
CA ASP A 58 -0.20 5.94 22.07
C ASP A 58 -0.36 4.50 21.57
N TRP A 59 -0.07 4.23 20.28
CA TRP A 59 -0.19 2.89 19.72
C TRP A 59 0.84 1.92 20.33
N SER A 60 0.46 0.67 20.45
CA SER A 60 1.39 -0.41 20.82
C SER A 60 2.42 -0.67 19.71
N ASP A 61 3.54 -1.31 20.06
CA ASP A 61 4.57 -1.70 19.09
C ASP A 61 4.04 -2.70 18.04
N ILE A 62 3.06 -3.53 18.43
CA ILE A 62 2.38 -4.46 17.50
C ILE A 62 1.59 -3.68 16.44
N GLU A 63 0.87 -2.65 16.85
CA GLU A 63 0.13 -1.79 15.94
C GLU A 63 1.07 -1.03 15.00
N LEU A 64 2.12 -0.45 15.55
CA LEU A 64 3.14 0.24 14.76
C LEU A 64 3.84 -0.69 13.77
N ALA A 65 4.13 -1.94 14.15
CA ALA A 65 4.76 -2.91 13.26
C ALA A 65 3.89 -3.29 12.05
N SER A 66 2.58 -3.06 12.08
CA SER A 66 1.68 -3.30 10.95
C SER A 66 1.78 -2.26 9.83
N ILE A 67 2.47 -1.15 10.07
CA ILE A 67 2.45 0.05 9.21
C ILE A 67 3.50 0.05 8.10
N PRO A 68 4.79 -0.23 8.32
CA PRO A 68 5.88 0.20 7.44
C PRO A 68 5.73 -0.22 5.97
N ILE A 69 5.29 -1.44 5.70
CA ILE A 69 5.15 -1.92 4.31
C ILE A 69 3.82 -1.48 3.70
N SER A 70 2.71 -1.78 4.38
CA SER A 70 1.37 -1.61 3.81
C SER A 70 1.03 -0.14 3.57
N TYR A 71 1.28 0.71 4.56
CA TYR A 71 0.93 2.13 4.46
C TYR A 71 1.92 2.92 3.61
N SER A 72 3.23 2.62 3.66
CA SER A 72 4.18 3.31 2.78
C SER A 72 3.98 2.94 1.30
N THR A 73 3.62 1.68 1.01
CA THR A 73 3.28 1.27 -0.35
C THR A 73 2.03 1.98 -0.85
N ALA A 74 0.97 1.99 -0.03
CA ALA A 74 -0.28 2.67 -0.39
C ALA A 74 -0.07 4.18 -0.58
N GLU A 75 0.62 4.84 0.35
CA GLU A 75 0.93 6.28 0.26
C GLU A 75 1.76 6.58 -0.99
N GLY A 76 2.78 5.77 -1.27
CA GLY A 76 3.61 5.90 -2.46
C GLY A 76 2.82 5.77 -3.76
N MET A 77 1.87 4.83 -3.84
CA MET A 77 0.98 4.69 -4.99
C MET A 77 0.10 5.93 -5.18
N LEU A 78 -0.51 6.40 -4.10
CA LEU A 78 -1.40 7.57 -4.14
C LEU A 78 -0.64 8.86 -4.49
N CYS A 79 0.56 9.05 -3.94
CA CYS A 79 1.42 10.17 -4.31
C CYS A 79 1.87 10.11 -5.77
N ARG A 80 2.33 8.94 -6.23
CA ARG A 80 2.85 8.76 -7.60
C ARG A 80 1.78 8.99 -8.67
N ALA A 81 0.55 8.55 -8.42
CA ALA A 81 -0.57 8.77 -9.30
C ALA A 81 -1.29 10.10 -9.05
N ASP A 82 -0.76 10.95 -8.15
CA ASP A 82 -1.34 12.24 -7.77
C ASP A 82 -2.84 12.14 -7.44
N ILE A 83 -3.19 11.16 -6.61
CA ILE A 83 -4.59 10.95 -6.20
C ILE A 83 -5.02 12.05 -5.24
N GLN A 84 -6.10 12.72 -5.61
CA GLN A 84 -6.72 13.80 -4.84
C GLN A 84 -8.23 13.52 -4.65
N LYS A 85 -9.04 14.56 -4.64
CA LYS A 85 -10.50 14.47 -4.51
C LYS A 85 -11.15 14.00 -5.82
N GLU A 86 -11.11 12.71 -6.08
CA GLU A 86 -11.61 12.10 -7.31
C GLU A 86 -12.19 10.70 -7.05
N LYS A 87 -12.84 10.11 -8.04
CA LYS A 87 -13.44 8.77 -7.95
C LYS A 87 -12.42 7.71 -8.36
N ILE A 88 -12.10 6.81 -7.45
CA ILE A 88 -11.07 5.78 -7.67
C ILE A 88 -11.59 4.36 -7.43
N LEU A 89 -11.03 3.39 -8.15
CA LEU A 89 -11.17 1.96 -7.85
C LEU A 89 -9.89 1.46 -7.18
N ILE A 90 -10.02 0.73 -6.07
CA ILE A 90 -8.93 0.02 -5.42
C ILE A 90 -9.19 -1.49 -5.56
N THR A 91 -8.30 -2.21 -6.28
CA THR A 91 -8.37 -3.68 -6.35
C THR A 91 -7.63 -4.32 -5.19
N GLY A 92 -7.97 -5.55 -4.81
CA GLY A 92 -7.36 -6.20 -3.65
C GLY A 92 -7.54 -5.41 -2.35
N ALA A 93 -8.63 -4.66 -2.26
CA ALA A 93 -8.89 -3.64 -1.25
C ALA A 93 -8.88 -4.17 0.20
N SER A 94 -9.12 -5.46 0.40
CA SER A 94 -9.11 -6.09 1.74
C SER A 94 -7.73 -6.59 2.21
N GLY A 95 -6.70 -6.46 1.39
CA GLY A 95 -5.32 -6.74 1.81
C GLY A 95 -4.70 -5.55 2.57
N GLY A 96 -3.54 -5.75 3.20
CA GLY A 96 -2.87 -4.71 3.99
C GLY A 96 -2.65 -3.40 3.24
N VAL A 97 -2.14 -3.46 2.00
CA VAL A 97 -1.95 -2.26 1.16
C VAL A 97 -3.29 -1.66 0.73
N GLY A 98 -4.27 -2.50 0.36
CA GLY A 98 -5.59 -2.03 -0.09
C GLY A 98 -6.38 -1.32 1.00
N SER A 99 -6.39 -1.87 2.22
CA SER A 99 -7.06 -1.25 3.38
C SER A 99 -6.37 0.03 3.83
N ALA A 100 -5.03 0.09 3.73
CA ALA A 100 -4.28 1.33 3.94
C ALA A 100 -4.62 2.38 2.86
N ALA A 101 -4.68 1.96 1.59
CA ALA A 101 -5.03 2.85 0.48
C ALA A 101 -6.43 3.46 0.64
N ILE A 102 -7.40 2.70 1.16
CA ILE A 102 -8.74 3.23 1.48
C ILE A 102 -8.63 4.39 2.49
N GLN A 103 -7.97 4.18 3.60
CA GLN A 103 -7.84 5.21 4.64
C GLN A 103 -7.12 6.45 4.11
N LEU A 104 -6.00 6.26 3.43
CA LEU A 104 -5.17 7.36 2.89
C LEU A 104 -5.86 8.12 1.75
N ALA A 105 -6.61 7.43 0.88
CA ALA A 105 -7.41 8.08 -0.16
C ALA A 105 -8.59 8.87 0.43
N LYS A 106 -9.21 8.35 1.50
CA LYS A 106 -10.24 9.08 2.24
C LYS A 106 -9.71 10.40 2.81
N LEU A 107 -8.49 10.42 3.36
CA LEU A 107 -7.85 11.66 3.84
C LEU A 107 -7.68 12.71 2.72
N ARG A 108 -7.50 12.27 1.48
CA ARG A 108 -7.43 13.12 0.30
C ARG A 108 -8.81 13.57 -0.21
N GLY A 109 -9.89 13.04 0.36
CA GLY A 109 -11.27 13.33 -0.04
C GLY A 109 -11.71 12.57 -1.31
N ALA A 110 -11.03 11.49 -1.68
CA ALA A 110 -11.43 10.66 -2.81
C ALA A 110 -12.71 9.88 -2.54
N THR A 111 -13.53 9.68 -3.57
CA THR A 111 -14.66 8.74 -3.58
C THR A 111 -14.15 7.35 -3.93
N ILE A 112 -14.25 6.42 -3.00
CA ILE A 112 -13.56 5.13 -3.06
C ILE A 112 -14.52 4.00 -3.39
N ILE A 113 -14.22 3.28 -4.48
CA ILE A 113 -14.81 1.98 -4.81
C ILE A 113 -13.79 0.91 -4.42
N ALA A 114 -14.16 0.01 -3.51
CA ALA A 114 -13.28 -1.07 -3.06
C ALA A 114 -13.69 -2.40 -3.72
N GLN A 115 -12.77 -3.03 -4.45
CA GLN A 115 -13.00 -4.38 -4.99
C GLN A 115 -12.55 -5.44 -3.99
N CYS A 116 -13.49 -6.27 -3.52
CA CYS A 116 -13.25 -7.26 -2.48
C CYS A 116 -14.20 -8.46 -2.60
N SER A 117 -14.05 -9.46 -1.72
CA SER A 117 -15.08 -10.47 -1.51
C SER A 117 -16.25 -9.90 -0.69
N PRO A 118 -17.49 -10.39 -0.91
CA PRO A 118 -18.68 -9.84 -0.27
C PRO A 118 -18.66 -9.83 1.27
N ASP A 119 -18.05 -10.85 1.87
CA ASP A 119 -17.90 -11.01 3.32
C ASP A 119 -17.06 -9.90 3.98
N LYS A 120 -16.20 -9.21 3.21
CA LYS A 120 -15.33 -8.14 3.69
C LYS A 120 -15.87 -6.73 3.41
N ALA A 121 -16.97 -6.63 2.67
CA ALA A 121 -17.50 -5.35 2.20
C ALA A 121 -17.86 -4.37 3.34
N SER A 122 -18.50 -4.86 4.42
CA SER A 122 -18.87 -4.02 5.56
C SER A 122 -17.66 -3.36 6.21
N ALA A 123 -16.64 -4.16 6.50
CA ALA A 123 -15.43 -3.64 7.13
C ALA A 123 -14.68 -2.61 6.26
N LEU A 124 -14.67 -2.79 4.94
CA LEU A 124 -14.06 -1.81 4.04
C LEU A 124 -14.86 -0.49 3.96
N LYS A 125 -16.19 -0.55 4.09
CA LYS A 125 -17.02 0.65 4.21
C LYS A 125 -16.73 1.41 5.51
N GLU A 126 -16.54 0.70 6.61
CA GLU A 126 -16.15 1.29 7.90
C GLU A 126 -14.79 1.99 7.82
N LEU A 127 -13.85 1.47 7.00
CA LEU A 127 -12.56 2.11 6.74
C LEU A 127 -12.68 3.36 5.86
N GLY A 128 -13.76 3.48 5.07
CA GLY A 128 -14.00 4.67 4.27
C GLY A 128 -14.33 4.42 2.79
N ALA A 129 -14.50 3.17 2.36
CA ALA A 129 -15.00 2.89 1.02
C ALA A 129 -16.49 3.26 0.94
N GLU A 130 -16.87 4.09 -0.04
CA GLU A 130 -18.26 4.48 -0.27
C GLU A 130 -19.04 3.38 -0.99
N HIS A 131 -18.36 2.69 -1.91
CA HIS A 131 -18.93 1.58 -2.67
C HIS A 131 -18.01 0.36 -2.62
N THR A 132 -18.62 -0.81 -2.75
CA THR A 132 -17.89 -2.07 -2.91
C THR A 132 -18.38 -2.81 -4.14
N VAL A 133 -17.46 -3.47 -4.85
CA VAL A 133 -17.74 -4.37 -5.98
C VAL A 133 -17.12 -5.73 -5.70
N ASN A 134 -17.79 -6.80 -6.11
CA ASN A 134 -17.25 -8.13 -5.92
C ASN A 134 -16.06 -8.35 -6.87
N ARG A 135 -15.04 -9.03 -6.39
CA ARG A 135 -13.84 -9.37 -7.19
C ARG A 135 -14.13 -10.24 -8.43
N HIS A 136 -15.31 -10.84 -8.50
CA HIS A 136 -15.77 -11.69 -9.61
C HIS A 136 -16.77 -10.98 -10.52
N ASP A 137 -17.16 -9.75 -10.20
CA ASP A 137 -18.07 -8.98 -11.03
C ASP A 137 -17.38 -8.51 -12.32
N ASP A 138 -18.15 -8.40 -13.38
CA ASP A 138 -17.75 -7.68 -14.57
C ASP A 138 -17.78 -6.18 -14.27
N LEU A 139 -16.60 -5.57 -14.17
CA LEU A 139 -16.46 -4.15 -13.81
C LEU A 139 -17.16 -3.21 -14.79
N ILE A 140 -17.23 -3.58 -16.08
CA ILE A 140 -17.88 -2.75 -17.09
C ILE A 140 -19.40 -2.77 -16.90
N GLN A 141 -19.96 -3.93 -16.58
CA GLN A 141 -21.39 -4.06 -16.31
C GLN A 141 -21.80 -3.33 -15.03
N VAL A 142 -20.97 -3.41 -13.97
CA VAL A 142 -21.31 -2.85 -12.65
C VAL A 142 -21.01 -1.35 -12.56
N LEU A 143 -19.89 -0.89 -13.09
CA LEU A 143 -19.42 0.49 -12.97
C LEU A 143 -19.67 1.33 -14.23
N GLY A 144 -19.76 0.68 -15.38
CA GLY A 144 -19.77 1.32 -16.69
C GLY A 144 -18.38 1.70 -17.20
N MET A 145 -18.28 1.90 -18.50
CA MET A 145 -17.06 2.44 -19.14
C MET A 145 -16.85 3.89 -18.70
N ASN A 146 -15.59 4.33 -18.64
CA ASN A 146 -15.21 5.71 -18.33
C ASN A 146 -15.85 6.23 -17.00
N SER A 147 -15.84 5.42 -15.97
CA SER A 147 -16.59 5.67 -14.72
C SER A 147 -15.73 6.11 -13.54
N VAL A 148 -14.40 5.89 -13.61
CA VAL A 148 -13.45 6.26 -12.55
C VAL A 148 -12.31 7.12 -13.10
N ASP A 149 -11.74 7.96 -12.25
CA ASP A 149 -10.63 8.85 -12.60
C ASP A 149 -9.28 8.16 -12.44
N ALA A 150 -9.19 7.23 -11.48
CA ALA A 150 -7.97 6.44 -11.28
C ALA A 150 -8.26 5.02 -10.79
N VAL A 151 -7.28 4.13 -11.02
CA VAL A 151 -7.26 2.75 -10.52
C VAL A 151 -5.96 2.53 -9.73
N VAL A 152 -6.10 2.05 -8.49
CA VAL A 152 -5.03 1.58 -7.62
C VAL A 152 -5.07 0.06 -7.65
N ASP A 153 -4.14 -0.56 -8.38
CA ASP A 153 -4.17 -2.01 -8.61
C ASP A 153 -3.11 -2.76 -7.81
N LEU A 154 -3.57 -3.77 -7.08
CA LEU A 154 -2.75 -4.67 -6.26
C LEU A 154 -2.86 -6.12 -6.72
N VAL A 155 -3.57 -6.38 -7.80
CA VAL A 155 -4.00 -7.73 -8.21
C VAL A 155 -3.45 -8.13 -9.56
N GLY A 156 -3.54 -7.27 -10.59
CA GLY A 156 -3.19 -7.62 -11.96
C GLY A 156 -4.06 -8.75 -12.55
N GLY A 157 -3.47 -9.59 -13.39
CA GLY A 157 -4.10 -10.80 -13.91
C GLY A 157 -5.07 -10.55 -15.07
N LYS A 158 -5.91 -11.56 -15.37
CA LYS A 158 -6.73 -11.59 -16.60
C LYS A 158 -7.79 -10.50 -16.71
N SER A 159 -8.28 -9.97 -15.62
CA SER A 159 -9.28 -8.89 -15.60
C SER A 159 -8.67 -7.50 -15.83
N TRP A 160 -7.35 -7.40 -15.94
CA TRP A 160 -6.63 -6.14 -16.09
C TRP A 160 -7.10 -5.25 -17.25
N PRO A 161 -7.43 -5.76 -18.46
CA PRO A 161 -7.93 -4.93 -19.54
C PRO A 161 -9.18 -4.12 -19.16
N HIS A 162 -10.09 -4.69 -18.39
CA HIS A 162 -11.31 -4.01 -17.93
C HIS A 162 -10.99 -2.80 -17.02
N LEU A 163 -9.84 -2.83 -16.30
CA LEU A 163 -9.40 -1.69 -15.49
C LEU A 163 -9.12 -0.46 -16.35
N LEU A 164 -8.60 -0.63 -17.57
CA LEU A 164 -8.37 0.47 -18.51
C LEU A 164 -9.67 0.95 -19.16
N GLU A 165 -10.63 0.05 -19.36
CA GLU A 165 -11.92 0.39 -19.97
C GLU A 165 -12.79 1.25 -19.06
N ILE A 166 -12.76 1.03 -17.73
CA ILE A 166 -13.49 1.84 -16.76
C ILE A 166 -12.82 3.17 -16.46
N LEU A 167 -11.53 3.37 -16.80
CA LEU A 167 -10.87 4.66 -16.66
C LEU A 167 -11.46 5.69 -17.64
N LYS A 168 -11.72 6.89 -17.16
CA LYS A 168 -12.08 8.05 -18.00
C LYS A 168 -10.91 8.47 -18.87
N PRO A 169 -11.15 9.21 -19.97
CA PRO A 169 -10.06 9.90 -20.69
C PRO A 169 -9.25 10.77 -19.73
N GLY A 170 -7.91 10.74 -19.87
CA GLY A 170 -6.96 11.35 -18.94
C GLY A 170 -6.78 10.59 -17.63
N GLY A 171 -7.40 9.42 -17.48
CA GLY A 171 -7.36 8.61 -16.27
C GLY A 171 -5.98 8.03 -15.97
N ARG A 172 -5.78 7.62 -14.72
CA ARG A 172 -4.49 7.13 -14.19
C ARG A 172 -4.62 5.73 -13.61
N TYR A 173 -3.67 4.90 -13.94
CA TYR A 173 -3.53 3.56 -13.38
C TYR A 173 -2.22 3.46 -12.62
N VAL A 174 -2.24 2.96 -11.40
CA VAL A 174 -1.03 2.71 -10.62
C VAL A 174 -1.03 1.29 -10.07
N VAL A 175 0.09 0.59 -10.23
CA VAL A 175 0.25 -0.81 -9.80
C VAL A 175 1.43 -0.98 -8.85
N SER A 176 1.22 -1.79 -7.80
CA SER A 176 2.26 -2.25 -6.87
C SER A 176 2.08 -3.71 -6.46
N GLY A 177 1.42 -4.52 -7.26
CA GLY A 177 1.21 -5.93 -7.00
C GLY A 177 0.59 -6.65 -8.19
N ALA A 178 0.83 -7.96 -8.29
CA ALA A 178 0.33 -8.79 -9.39
C ALA A 178 0.01 -10.21 -8.92
N ILE A 179 -0.72 -10.32 -7.81
CA ILE A 179 -0.99 -11.63 -7.16
C ILE A 179 -1.83 -12.58 -8.03
N ALA A 180 -2.63 -12.05 -8.95
CA ALA A 180 -3.41 -12.86 -9.90
C ALA A 180 -2.68 -13.14 -11.22
N GLY A 181 -1.46 -12.65 -11.37
CA GLY A 181 -0.58 -12.88 -12.52
C GLY A 181 0.08 -11.59 -13.02
N PRO A 182 1.39 -11.64 -13.32
CA PRO A 182 2.15 -10.45 -13.71
C PRO A 182 2.07 -10.11 -15.20
N ILE A 183 1.61 -11.05 -16.03
CA ILE A 183 1.51 -10.86 -17.48
C ILE A 183 0.08 -10.49 -17.84
N VAL A 184 -0.08 -9.36 -18.52
CA VAL A 184 -1.37 -8.79 -18.92
C VAL A 184 -1.34 -8.33 -20.36
N ASP A 185 -2.49 -8.38 -21.04
CA ASP A 185 -2.63 -7.90 -22.43
C ASP A 185 -3.02 -6.42 -22.43
N LEU A 186 -2.26 -5.61 -23.17
CA LEU A 186 -2.52 -4.18 -23.36
C LEU A 186 -2.99 -3.90 -24.79
N ASP A 187 -4.25 -3.49 -24.96
CA ASP A 187 -4.68 -2.84 -26.18
C ASP A 187 -4.19 -1.38 -26.16
N LEU A 188 -3.19 -1.08 -27.00
CA LEU A 188 -2.61 0.26 -27.08
C LEU A 188 -3.63 1.34 -27.44
N ARG A 189 -4.74 0.98 -28.10
CA ARG A 189 -5.82 1.94 -28.41
C ARG A 189 -6.49 2.45 -27.14
N ASN A 190 -6.68 1.59 -26.13
CA ASN A 190 -7.19 2.01 -24.83
C ASN A 190 -6.25 3.02 -24.15
N LEU A 191 -4.94 2.85 -24.32
CA LEU A 191 -3.95 3.75 -23.75
C LEU A 191 -3.94 5.12 -24.44
N TYR A 192 -3.72 5.15 -25.79
CA TYR A 192 -3.49 6.42 -26.49
C TYR A 192 -4.78 7.17 -26.85
N LEU A 193 -5.91 6.49 -27.14
CA LEU A 193 -7.18 7.17 -27.45
C LEU A 193 -7.85 7.80 -26.22
N LYS A 194 -7.47 7.37 -25.04
CA LYS A 194 -7.95 7.94 -23.77
C LYS A 194 -6.90 8.80 -23.05
N ASP A 195 -5.71 8.99 -23.62
CA ASP A 195 -4.60 9.72 -22.98
C ASP A 195 -4.32 9.20 -21.54
N LEU A 196 -4.32 7.86 -21.35
CA LEU A 196 -4.12 7.27 -20.03
C LEU A 196 -2.66 7.35 -19.59
N THR A 197 -2.44 7.48 -18.29
CA THR A 197 -1.11 7.36 -17.68
C THR A 197 -1.02 6.11 -16.82
N LEU A 198 0.00 5.27 -17.06
CA LEU A 198 0.25 4.05 -16.31
C LEU A 198 1.51 4.20 -15.45
N TYR A 199 1.39 3.97 -14.15
CA TYR A 199 2.46 4.08 -13.16
C TYR A 199 2.81 2.73 -12.55
N GLY A 200 4.10 2.35 -12.55
CA GLY A 200 4.63 1.35 -11.62
C GLY A 200 5.03 2.02 -10.30
N SER A 201 4.76 1.40 -9.18
CA SER A 201 5.11 1.92 -7.85
C SER A 201 5.82 0.87 -7.02
N THR A 202 7.10 1.08 -6.71
CA THR A 202 7.90 0.23 -5.83
C THR A 202 8.73 1.08 -4.87
N VAL A 203 9.55 1.97 -5.42
CA VAL A 203 10.44 2.86 -4.64
C VAL A 203 9.66 4.11 -4.25
N ASN A 204 9.70 4.43 -2.98
CA ASN A 204 9.10 5.64 -2.46
C ASN A 204 10.18 6.61 -2.01
N ASP A 205 9.97 7.89 -2.29
CA ASP A 205 10.79 8.96 -1.73
C ASP A 205 10.64 9.03 -0.21
N PRO A 206 11.66 9.53 0.54
CA PRO A 206 11.59 9.61 2.00
C PRO A 206 10.35 10.30 2.54
N TYR A 207 9.90 11.38 1.89
CA TYR A 207 8.71 12.15 2.32
C TYR A 207 7.43 11.31 2.38
N VAL A 208 7.34 10.22 1.61
CA VAL A 208 6.18 9.30 1.64
C VAL A 208 6.09 8.63 3.02
N PHE A 209 7.22 8.21 3.57
CA PHE A 209 7.24 7.61 4.90
C PHE A 209 7.04 8.66 6.01
N GLU A 210 7.57 9.85 5.83
CA GLU A 210 7.33 11.00 6.73
C GLU A 210 5.85 11.38 6.78
N ASN A 211 5.14 11.35 5.65
CA ASN A 211 3.69 11.52 5.63
C ASN A 211 2.98 10.47 6.49
N VAL A 212 3.36 9.20 6.38
CA VAL A 212 2.76 8.12 7.17
C VAL A 212 2.99 8.35 8.68
N ILE A 213 4.21 8.73 9.09
CA ILE A 213 4.51 9.08 10.49
C ILE A 213 3.58 10.20 10.96
N ARG A 214 3.47 11.27 10.20
CA ARG A 214 2.58 12.40 10.53
C ARG A 214 1.13 11.96 10.68
N TYR A 215 0.60 11.12 9.79
CA TYR A 215 -0.78 10.62 9.88
C TYR A 215 -1.02 9.76 11.12
N ILE A 216 0.00 9.02 11.59
CA ILE A 216 -0.05 8.29 12.86
C ILE A 216 -0.14 9.27 14.02
N GLU A 217 0.78 10.23 14.10
CA GLU A 217 0.87 11.19 15.21
C GLU A 217 -0.35 12.11 15.30
N GLU A 218 -0.97 12.44 14.15
CA GLU A 218 -2.20 13.21 14.06
C GLU A 218 -3.48 12.36 14.27
N GLY A 219 -3.34 11.04 14.44
CA GLY A 219 -4.48 10.13 14.63
C GLY A 219 -5.40 10.00 13.41
N GLN A 220 -4.89 10.26 12.20
CA GLN A 220 -5.68 10.29 10.97
C GLN A 220 -5.88 8.91 10.33
N ILE A 221 -5.06 7.94 10.70
CA ILE A 221 -5.15 6.55 10.27
C ILE A 221 -5.25 5.62 11.47
N LYS A 222 -5.68 4.38 11.24
CA LYS A 222 -5.81 3.36 12.27
C LYS A 222 -5.01 2.12 11.89
N PRO A 223 -4.28 1.50 12.84
CA PRO A 223 -3.61 0.24 12.59
C PRO A 223 -4.66 -0.87 12.42
N LEU A 224 -4.36 -1.83 11.54
CA LEU A 224 -5.16 -3.02 11.35
C LEU A 224 -4.32 -4.23 11.73
N VAL A 225 -4.53 -4.75 12.93
CA VAL A 225 -3.86 -5.93 13.46
C VAL A 225 -4.89 -7.04 13.64
N SER A 226 -4.81 -8.04 12.78
CA SER A 226 -5.72 -9.20 12.86
C SER A 226 -5.33 -10.15 13.99
N GLN A 227 -4.04 -10.49 14.09
CA GLN A 227 -3.51 -11.42 15.07
C GLN A 227 -2.05 -11.08 15.41
N SER A 228 -1.63 -11.47 16.62
CA SER A 228 -0.22 -11.40 17.05
C SER A 228 0.27 -12.77 17.47
N PHE A 229 1.56 -13.02 17.27
CA PHE A 229 2.22 -14.28 17.60
C PHE A 229 3.56 -14.00 18.27
N PRO A 230 3.98 -14.81 19.26
CA PRO A 230 5.36 -14.79 19.72
C PRO A 230 6.33 -15.06 18.58
N LEU A 231 7.52 -14.43 18.60
CA LEU A 231 8.52 -14.58 17.53
C LEU A 231 8.91 -16.04 17.25
N GLN A 232 8.98 -16.87 18.28
CA GLN A 232 9.24 -18.31 18.14
C GLN A 232 8.20 -19.07 17.33
N ASP A 233 6.98 -18.53 17.22
CA ASP A 233 5.86 -19.11 16.48
C ASP A 233 5.76 -18.59 15.04
N ILE A 234 6.84 -18.02 14.49
CA ILE A 234 6.85 -17.38 13.17
C ILE A 234 6.31 -18.28 12.07
N LYS A 235 6.59 -19.58 12.09
CA LYS A 235 6.06 -20.54 11.11
C LYS A 235 4.54 -20.62 11.15
N LYS A 236 3.96 -20.60 12.36
CA LYS A 236 2.50 -20.60 12.55
C LYS A 236 1.91 -19.30 12.05
N ALA A 237 2.53 -18.16 12.37
CA ALA A 237 2.11 -16.85 11.89
C ALA A 237 2.09 -16.78 10.36
N GLN A 238 3.14 -17.27 9.70
CA GLN A 238 3.22 -17.32 8.23
C GLN A 238 2.12 -18.21 7.62
N ASN A 239 1.85 -19.37 8.20
CA ASN A 239 0.78 -20.25 7.72
C ASN A 239 -0.59 -19.59 7.83
N VAL A 240 -0.91 -18.97 8.98
CA VAL A 240 -2.16 -18.23 9.17
C VAL A 240 -2.26 -17.06 8.17
N PHE A 241 -1.16 -16.34 7.94
CA PHE A 241 -1.12 -15.26 6.96
C PHE A 241 -1.46 -15.73 5.54
N MET A 242 -1.02 -16.93 5.15
CA MET A 242 -1.30 -17.50 3.83
C MET A 242 -2.79 -17.89 3.64
N GLU A 243 -3.55 -18.08 4.72
CA GLU A 243 -4.98 -18.37 4.64
C GLU A 243 -5.82 -17.17 4.16
N LYS A 244 -5.32 -15.95 4.31
CA LYS A 244 -5.93 -14.68 3.87
C LYS A 244 -7.39 -14.47 4.34
N LYS A 245 -7.74 -14.99 5.53
CA LYS A 245 -9.07 -14.90 6.12
C LYS A 245 -9.36 -13.60 6.90
N PHE A 246 -8.41 -12.70 6.94
CA PHE A 246 -8.46 -11.42 7.69
C PHE A 246 -8.45 -10.21 6.73
N ILE A 247 -8.70 -9.04 7.30
CA ILE A 247 -8.47 -7.73 6.69
C ILE A 247 -7.23 -7.14 7.34
#